data_1362d3e8bfe9cb2736e6ba0de162f93f
#
_entry.id   1362d3e8bfe9cb2736e6ba0de162f93f
#
_cell.length_a   1.000
_cell.length_b   1.000
_cell.length_c   1.000
_cell.angle_alpha   90.00
_cell.angle_beta   90.00
_cell.angle_gamma   90.00
#
_symmetry.space_group_name_H-M   'P 1'
#
loop_
_entity.id
_entity.type
_entity.pdbx_description
1 polymer ?
#
loop_
_entity_poly.entity_id
_entity_poly.type
_entity_poly.pdbx_seq_one_letter_code
_entity_poly.pdbx_strand_id
1 'polypeptide(L)'
;TGTFAPIIYNGNPTGLRDDYATAAMCQSYAKRGYVAANVEYRLGWNPAAQTQSERAASLMKAVYRAIQDTKSAVRFFRNDYENGNTWGIDTSRIILSGQGSGGWVALGYATVDKLAEIQLSKFLDLSDPANPVALIDTAEIGDWDGYGGLYNVESNIGFSNDIHMVCSMGGGIGDLSWLEAGDVPMCAVHCPTDPVAIYTTGDVAVAAAGVITTDISGSYDVMTKANSLGNNDVLDPVNAGGDSYTLAAQAASANAQGMTDYGGTVVGAPVDNVFPFVTQNPFEASPWDLWDSTTTVYIASVVLGLPAQAGIDAHMSAIAQNPDMSPMKANAYIDSTMGYFCRRIVRATNLDGQNSIDEMSQLESSIDIYPNPASQSITIGSKEGLINTIEMYSATGELVRIASNLSSTKILLSNLNLKEGLYMCTVEINGQRVTKRVVIQ
;
A
#
# COMPACT_ATOMS: atom_id res chain seq x y z
N THR A 1 5.11 12.46 2.72
CA THR A 1 6.16 13.45 2.53
C THR A 1 7.50 12.91 3.00
N GLY A 2 8.60 13.45 2.53
CA GLY A 2 9.94 12.84 2.67
C GLY A 2 10.75 13.30 3.88
N THR A 3 10.15 13.59 5.05
CA THR A 3 10.92 13.99 6.25
C THR A 3 10.18 13.70 7.54
N PHE A 4 10.93 13.54 8.63
CA PHE A 4 10.44 13.53 10.01
C PHE A 4 10.90 14.76 10.81
N ALA A 5 11.89 15.50 10.30
CA ALA A 5 12.43 16.69 10.96
C ALA A 5 11.64 17.93 10.54
N PRO A 6 11.27 18.80 11.50
CA PRO A 6 10.80 20.15 11.19
C PRO A 6 11.84 20.92 10.37
N ILE A 7 11.39 21.77 9.50
CA ILE A 7 12.24 22.57 8.60
C ILE A 7 13.32 23.34 9.35
N ILE A 8 13.02 23.83 10.56
CA ILE A 8 13.97 24.56 11.41
C ILE A 8 15.19 23.71 11.82
N TYR A 9 15.08 22.37 11.84
CA TYR A 9 16.18 21.47 12.17
C TYR A 9 16.82 20.86 10.91
N ASN A 10 16.05 20.70 9.85
CA ASN A 10 16.49 20.06 8.62
C ASN A 10 17.15 21.07 7.66
N GLY A 11 16.78 22.35 7.76
CA GLY A 11 17.21 23.36 6.78
C GLY A 11 16.75 23.08 5.34
N ASN A 12 15.99 22.00 5.14
CA ASN A 12 15.57 21.52 3.83
C ASN A 12 14.13 21.99 3.56
N PRO A 13 13.91 22.79 2.52
CA PRO A 13 12.59 23.27 2.13
C PRO A 13 11.78 22.21 1.37
N THR A 14 12.12 20.93 1.48
CA THR A 14 11.45 19.79 0.85
C THR A 14 10.76 18.91 1.88
N GLY A 15 9.95 17.97 1.43
CA GLY A 15 9.14 17.09 2.29
C GLY A 15 7.73 17.63 2.52
N LEU A 16 7.26 18.54 1.68
CA LEU A 16 5.92 19.13 1.72
C LEU A 16 4.95 18.31 0.87
N ARG A 17 3.65 18.41 1.16
CA ARG A 17 2.60 17.70 0.42
C ARG A 17 2.47 18.13 -1.06
N ASP A 18 2.96 19.28 -1.41
CA ASP A 18 2.95 19.85 -2.77
C ASP A 18 4.26 19.69 -3.52
N ASP A 19 5.21 18.95 -2.96
CA ASP A 19 6.43 18.56 -3.67
C ASP A 19 6.10 17.83 -4.99
N TYR A 20 6.93 18.07 -6.01
CA TYR A 20 6.68 17.64 -7.38
C TYR A 20 6.29 16.15 -7.49
N ALA A 21 7.10 15.27 -6.94
CA ALA A 21 6.87 13.82 -7.05
C ALA A 21 5.53 13.40 -6.41
N THR A 22 5.26 13.89 -5.19
CA THR A 22 4.04 13.56 -4.46
C THR A 22 2.80 14.08 -5.17
N ALA A 23 2.84 15.35 -5.65
CA ALA A 23 1.76 15.95 -6.40
C ALA A 23 1.50 15.21 -7.73
N ALA A 24 2.56 14.86 -8.47
CA ALA A 24 2.47 14.12 -9.73
C ALA A 24 1.89 12.70 -9.53
N MET A 25 2.29 12.01 -8.46
CA MET A 25 1.72 10.70 -8.11
C MET A 25 0.24 10.79 -7.73
N CYS A 26 -0.15 11.75 -6.89
CA CYS A 26 -1.57 11.99 -6.57
C CYS A 26 -2.40 12.28 -7.83
N GLN A 27 -1.90 13.11 -8.74
CA GLN A 27 -2.55 13.35 -10.02
C GLN A 27 -2.62 12.09 -10.89
N SER A 28 -1.59 11.25 -10.85
CA SER A 28 -1.55 9.99 -11.59
C SER A 28 -2.57 8.99 -11.06
N TYR A 29 -2.75 8.89 -9.74
CA TYR A 29 -3.82 8.12 -9.13
C TYR A 29 -5.20 8.67 -9.51
N ALA A 30 -5.41 9.98 -9.39
CA ALA A 30 -6.68 10.62 -9.75
C ALA A 30 -7.08 10.40 -11.22
N LYS A 31 -6.12 10.47 -12.15
CA LYS A 31 -6.35 10.17 -13.58
C LYS A 31 -6.76 8.72 -13.84
N ARG A 32 -6.48 7.81 -12.91
CA ARG A 32 -6.88 6.39 -12.96
C ARG A 32 -8.17 6.10 -12.20
N GLY A 33 -8.85 7.13 -11.70
CA GLY A 33 -10.14 7.00 -11.02
C GLY A 33 -10.06 6.80 -9.51
N TYR A 34 -8.88 6.92 -8.89
CA TYR A 34 -8.76 6.89 -7.44
C TYR A 34 -9.03 8.27 -6.82
N VAL A 35 -9.58 8.30 -5.63
CA VAL A 35 -9.50 9.48 -4.76
C VAL A 35 -8.12 9.46 -4.11
N ALA A 36 -7.32 10.47 -4.36
CA ALA A 36 -5.97 10.59 -3.82
C ALA A 36 -5.91 11.72 -2.78
N ALA A 37 -5.57 11.37 -1.54
CA ALA A 37 -5.37 12.31 -0.45
C ALA A 37 -3.89 12.35 -0.08
N ASN A 38 -3.30 13.54 -0.13
CA ASN A 38 -1.92 13.75 0.33
C ASN A 38 -1.93 14.22 1.79
N VAL A 39 -1.42 13.38 2.69
CA VAL A 39 -1.48 13.57 4.12
C VAL A 39 -0.15 14.14 4.63
N GLU A 40 -0.22 15.22 5.41
CA GLU A 40 0.87 15.67 6.27
C GLU A 40 0.69 15.12 7.67
N TYR A 41 1.76 14.70 8.29
CA TYR A 41 1.81 14.20 9.66
C TYR A 41 2.70 15.10 10.52
N ARG A 42 2.55 15.02 11.84
CA ARG A 42 3.35 15.76 12.79
C ARG A 42 4.84 15.41 12.66
N LEU A 43 5.66 16.43 12.47
CA LEU A 43 7.11 16.32 12.49
C LEU A 43 7.59 16.47 13.92
N GLY A 44 8.83 16.02 14.23
CA GLY A 44 9.34 16.14 15.58
C GLY A 44 10.74 15.58 15.80
N TRP A 45 11.37 15.02 14.76
CA TRP A 45 12.76 14.59 14.87
C TRP A 45 13.70 15.77 15.05
N ASN A 46 14.57 15.68 16.04
CA ASN A 46 15.64 16.66 16.28
C ASN A 46 17.02 16.02 16.02
N PRO A 47 17.54 16.08 14.77
CA PRO A 47 18.85 15.54 14.45
C PRO A 47 20.00 16.33 15.10
N ALA A 48 19.74 17.55 15.58
CA ALA A 48 20.71 18.41 16.26
C ALA A 48 20.70 18.27 17.79
N ALA A 49 19.94 17.33 18.35
CA ALA A 49 19.95 17.06 19.78
C ALA A 49 21.35 16.66 20.27
N GLN A 50 21.66 16.95 21.54
CA GLN A 50 23.03 16.88 22.05
C GLN A 50 23.53 15.43 22.17
N THR A 51 22.67 14.53 22.59
CA THR A 51 23.02 13.12 22.79
C THR A 51 22.46 12.23 21.68
N GLN A 52 23.10 11.09 21.48
CA GLN A 52 22.62 10.06 20.54
C GLN A 52 21.25 9.54 20.97
N SER A 53 21.01 9.32 22.26
CA SER A 53 19.74 8.84 22.80
C SER A 53 18.61 9.83 22.51
N GLU A 54 18.82 11.14 22.70
CA GLU A 54 17.82 12.17 22.36
C GLU A 54 17.51 12.21 20.85
N ARG A 55 18.52 12.05 19.99
CA ARG A 55 18.31 11.99 18.53
C ARG A 55 17.48 10.77 18.15
N ALA A 56 17.82 9.59 18.69
CA ALA A 56 17.08 8.37 18.46
C ALA A 56 15.64 8.45 19.00
N ALA A 57 15.46 8.89 20.25
CA ALA A 57 14.16 9.03 20.88
C ALA A 57 13.23 9.98 20.09
N SER A 58 13.76 11.14 19.67
CA SER A 58 12.97 12.11 18.90
C SER A 58 12.57 11.56 17.53
N LEU A 59 13.42 10.77 16.85
CA LEU A 59 13.08 10.10 15.60
C LEU A 59 12.00 9.05 15.81
N MET A 60 12.18 8.14 16.77
CA MET A 60 11.19 7.08 17.05
C MET A 60 9.82 7.68 17.40
N LYS A 61 9.78 8.72 18.25
CA LYS A 61 8.53 9.41 18.56
C LYS A 61 7.92 10.11 17.33
N ALA A 62 8.73 10.66 16.41
CA ALA A 62 8.22 11.28 15.20
C ALA A 62 7.61 10.26 14.23
N VAL A 63 8.27 9.11 14.01
CA VAL A 63 7.73 8.01 13.19
C VAL A 63 6.41 7.50 13.78
N TYR A 64 6.39 7.23 15.08
CA TYR A 64 5.21 6.71 15.77
C TYR A 64 4.02 7.66 15.69
N ARG A 65 4.22 8.97 15.93
CA ARG A 65 3.17 9.97 15.78
C ARG A 65 2.68 10.09 14.33
N ALA A 66 3.57 9.95 13.36
CA ALA A 66 3.19 9.96 11.95
C ALA A 66 2.28 8.77 11.58
N ILE A 67 2.53 7.59 12.18
CA ILE A 67 1.64 6.43 12.06
C ILE A 67 0.27 6.75 12.66
N GLN A 68 0.21 7.28 13.89
CA GLN A 68 -1.04 7.68 14.55
C GLN A 68 -1.83 8.71 13.74
N ASP A 69 -1.16 9.73 13.19
CA ASP A 69 -1.77 10.77 12.36
C ASP A 69 -2.36 10.18 11.07
N THR A 70 -1.66 9.22 10.46
CA THR A 70 -2.14 8.53 9.27
C THR A 70 -3.35 7.63 9.59
N LYS A 71 -3.33 6.92 10.72
CA LYS A 71 -4.49 6.16 11.22
C LYS A 71 -5.70 7.08 11.47
N SER A 72 -5.45 8.25 12.03
CA SER A 72 -6.48 9.28 12.22
C SER A 72 -7.05 9.80 10.90
N ALA A 73 -6.22 9.96 9.87
CA ALA A 73 -6.68 10.35 8.53
C ALA A 73 -7.55 9.26 7.88
N VAL A 74 -7.23 7.98 8.04
CA VAL A 74 -8.07 6.87 7.55
C VAL A 74 -9.43 6.89 8.27
N ARG A 75 -9.43 7.05 9.60
CA ARG A 75 -10.68 7.17 10.37
C ARG A 75 -11.52 8.39 9.95
N PHE A 76 -10.88 9.50 9.61
CA PHE A 76 -11.57 10.68 9.07
C PHE A 76 -12.34 10.35 7.78
N PHE A 77 -11.73 9.66 6.84
CA PHE A 77 -12.40 9.26 5.60
C PHE A 77 -13.52 8.25 5.84
N ARG A 78 -13.37 7.32 6.78
CA ARG A 78 -14.45 6.39 7.14
C ARG A 78 -15.62 7.11 7.83
N ASN A 79 -15.34 8.09 8.68
CA ASN A 79 -16.34 8.96 9.25
C ASN A 79 -17.10 9.75 8.17
N ASP A 80 -16.38 10.35 7.21
CA ASP A 80 -17.00 11.05 6.06
C ASP A 80 -17.89 10.12 5.24
N TYR A 81 -17.42 8.89 4.98
CA TYR A 81 -18.19 7.88 4.25
C TYR A 81 -19.54 7.60 4.91
N GLU A 82 -19.58 7.40 6.24
CA GLU A 82 -20.82 7.12 6.97
C GLU A 82 -21.72 8.37 7.12
N ASN A 83 -21.17 9.57 7.01
CA ASN A 83 -21.87 10.84 7.18
C ASN A 83 -22.10 11.63 5.88
N GLY A 84 -22.16 10.96 4.75
CA GLY A 84 -22.54 11.56 3.48
C GLY A 84 -21.58 11.32 2.32
N ASN A 85 -20.42 10.74 2.60
CA ASN A 85 -19.40 10.38 1.60
C ASN A 85 -19.07 11.54 0.65
N THR A 86 -18.70 12.67 1.23
CA THR A 86 -18.40 13.92 0.52
C THR A 86 -17.35 13.73 -0.57
N TRP A 87 -16.37 12.84 -0.32
CA TRP A 87 -15.26 12.58 -1.21
C TRP A 87 -15.52 11.42 -2.19
N GLY A 88 -16.66 10.73 -2.07
CA GLY A 88 -17.02 9.62 -2.97
C GLY A 88 -16.07 8.42 -2.86
N ILE A 89 -15.60 8.12 -1.64
CA ILE A 89 -14.65 7.02 -1.41
C ILE A 89 -15.34 5.68 -1.22
N ASP A 90 -14.60 4.62 -1.47
CA ASP A 90 -14.93 3.24 -1.13
C ASP A 90 -14.06 2.79 0.05
N THR A 91 -14.63 2.70 1.23
CA THR A 91 -13.91 2.32 2.45
C THR A 91 -13.48 0.85 2.50
N SER A 92 -13.94 0.02 1.57
CA SER A 92 -13.46 -1.35 1.38
C SER A 92 -12.15 -1.42 0.58
N ARG A 93 -11.61 -0.28 0.11
CA ARG A 93 -10.45 -0.20 -0.79
C ARG A 93 -9.54 0.99 -0.44
N ILE A 94 -9.12 1.08 0.82
CA ILE A 94 -8.18 2.10 1.29
C ILE A 94 -6.75 1.59 1.15
N ILE A 95 -5.92 2.32 0.44
CA ILE A 95 -4.53 1.99 0.18
C ILE A 95 -3.64 3.09 0.74
N LEU A 96 -2.53 2.72 1.38
CA LEU A 96 -1.49 3.66 1.75
C LEU A 96 -0.34 3.61 0.75
N SER A 97 0.05 4.80 0.27
CA SER A 97 1.24 4.97 -0.55
C SER A 97 2.14 6.03 0.07
N GLY A 98 3.41 5.73 0.25
CA GLY A 98 4.32 6.64 0.93
C GLY A 98 5.71 6.69 0.29
N GLN A 99 6.29 7.90 0.26
CA GLN A 99 7.63 8.17 -0.26
C GLN A 99 8.59 8.48 0.88
N GLY A 100 9.80 7.88 0.88
CA GLY A 100 10.82 8.10 1.88
C GLY A 100 10.28 7.86 3.29
N SER A 101 10.30 8.89 4.16
CA SER A 101 9.68 8.80 5.49
C SER A 101 8.20 8.41 5.45
N GLY A 102 7.44 8.78 4.41
CA GLY A 102 6.08 8.31 4.19
C GLY A 102 6.01 6.80 3.88
N GLY A 103 7.04 6.24 3.25
CA GLY A 103 7.16 4.80 3.03
C GLY A 103 7.35 4.02 4.33
N TRP A 104 8.17 4.56 5.26
CA TRP A 104 8.32 4.05 6.62
C TRP A 104 7.01 4.11 7.40
N VAL A 105 6.29 5.24 7.29
CA VAL A 105 4.98 5.40 7.94
C VAL A 105 3.97 4.40 7.40
N ALA A 106 3.92 4.21 6.09
CA ALA A 106 2.95 3.30 5.47
C ALA A 106 3.20 1.83 5.85
N LEU A 107 4.46 1.39 5.85
CA LEU A 107 4.82 0.03 6.29
C LEU A 107 4.62 -0.13 7.80
N GLY A 108 5.08 0.82 8.64
CA GLY A 108 4.86 0.78 10.09
C GLY A 108 3.38 0.84 10.47
N TYR A 109 2.55 1.54 9.69
CA TYR A 109 1.09 1.53 9.87
C TYR A 109 0.50 0.12 9.79
N ALA A 110 0.96 -0.66 8.81
CA ALA A 110 0.45 -1.99 8.55
C ALA A 110 0.98 -3.07 9.51
N THR A 111 2.09 -2.78 10.22
CA THR A 111 2.82 -3.81 10.97
C THR A 111 2.94 -3.53 12.46
N VAL A 112 2.67 -2.30 12.93
CA VAL A 112 2.75 -1.97 14.36
C VAL A 112 1.35 -2.02 14.96
N ASP A 113 1.10 -3.07 15.73
CA ASP A 113 -0.20 -3.32 16.37
C ASP A 113 -0.09 -3.84 17.84
N LYS A 114 1.13 -3.94 18.39
CA LYS A 114 1.37 -4.47 19.73
C LYS A 114 2.39 -3.64 20.51
N LEU A 115 2.18 -3.51 21.81
CA LEU A 115 3.09 -2.82 22.70
C LEU A 115 4.51 -3.42 22.67
N ALA A 116 4.62 -4.75 22.58
CA ALA A 116 5.91 -5.43 22.56
C ALA A 116 6.81 -5.02 21.39
N GLU A 117 6.24 -4.62 20.28
CA GLU A 117 6.95 -4.22 19.06
C GLU A 117 7.71 -2.91 19.22
N ILE A 118 7.15 -1.98 19.99
CA ILE A 118 7.79 -0.70 20.31
C ILE A 118 8.65 -0.74 21.56
N GLN A 119 8.76 -1.91 22.20
CA GLN A 119 9.56 -2.15 23.41
C GLN A 119 10.74 -3.11 23.17
N LEU A 120 11.10 -3.38 21.92
CA LEU A 120 12.31 -4.13 21.61
C LEU A 120 13.55 -3.42 22.17
N SER A 121 14.60 -4.15 22.50
CA SER A 121 15.80 -3.62 23.16
C SER A 121 16.42 -2.43 22.41
N LYS A 122 16.36 -2.42 21.09
CA LYS A 122 16.84 -1.31 20.25
C LYS A 122 15.97 -0.04 20.33
N PHE A 123 14.77 -0.13 20.90
CA PHE A 123 13.86 0.99 21.15
C PHE A 123 13.79 1.39 22.63
N LEU A 124 14.80 0.99 23.40
CA LEU A 124 14.99 1.42 24.78
C LEU A 124 16.19 2.37 24.90
N ASP A 125 16.07 3.37 25.75
CA ASP A 125 17.22 4.10 26.25
C ASP A 125 17.93 3.22 27.27
N LEU A 126 19.14 2.79 26.94
CA LEU A 126 20.01 1.96 27.76
C LEU A 126 21.15 2.76 28.39
N SER A 127 21.04 4.07 28.50
CA SER A 127 22.04 4.93 29.17
C SER A 127 22.24 4.53 30.63
N ASP A 128 21.18 4.04 31.29
CA ASP A 128 21.25 3.25 32.55
C ASP A 128 20.75 1.82 32.28
N PRO A 129 21.65 0.85 32.02
CA PRO A 129 21.24 -0.53 31.71
C PRO A 129 20.49 -1.23 32.83
N ALA A 130 20.57 -0.75 34.10
CA ALA A 130 19.83 -1.28 35.22
C ALA A 130 18.34 -0.81 35.21
N ASN A 131 18.06 0.31 34.57
CA ASN A 131 16.73 0.91 34.45
C ASN A 131 16.47 1.34 33.00
N PRO A 132 16.25 0.40 32.08
CA PRO A 132 15.97 0.73 30.68
C PRO A 132 14.65 1.50 30.55
N VAL A 133 14.62 2.54 29.74
CA VAL A 133 13.44 3.38 29.52
C VAL A 133 13.00 3.26 28.06
N ALA A 134 11.72 3.01 27.83
CA ALA A 134 11.16 2.97 26.48
C ALA A 134 11.31 4.35 25.79
N LEU A 135 11.82 4.37 24.55
CA LEU A 135 11.89 5.59 23.75
C LEU A 135 10.50 6.10 23.37
N ILE A 136 9.51 5.19 23.30
CA ILE A 136 8.10 5.48 23.07
C ILE A 136 7.34 5.17 24.36
N ASP A 137 6.80 6.20 25.00
CA ASP A 137 5.92 6.06 26.17
C ASP A 137 4.48 6.27 25.75
N THR A 138 3.70 5.18 25.73
CA THR A 138 2.28 5.20 25.35
C THR A 138 1.42 5.96 26.36
N ALA A 139 1.84 6.09 27.62
CA ALA A 139 1.15 6.93 28.58
C ALA A 139 1.25 8.42 28.25
N GLU A 140 2.33 8.83 27.55
CA GLU A 140 2.50 10.20 27.09
C GLU A 140 1.85 10.47 25.73
N ILE A 141 2.08 9.59 24.75
CA ILE A 141 1.77 9.87 23.35
C ILE A 141 0.67 8.97 22.74
N GLY A 142 0.05 8.12 23.56
CA GLY A 142 -1.02 7.22 23.14
C GLY A 142 -0.53 5.87 22.60
N ASP A 143 -1.47 4.97 22.34
CA ASP A 143 -1.18 3.68 21.73
C ASP A 143 -0.92 3.82 20.21
N TRP A 144 -0.60 2.70 19.55
CA TRP A 144 -0.31 2.66 18.11
C TRP A 144 -1.49 3.06 17.21
N ASP A 145 -2.72 3.00 17.71
CA ASP A 145 -3.91 3.48 17.01
C ASP A 145 -4.20 4.96 17.24
N GLY A 146 -3.44 5.60 18.12
CA GLY A 146 -3.58 7.00 18.46
C GLY A 146 -4.67 7.26 19.49
N TYR A 147 -4.96 6.27 20.35
CA TYR A 147 -5.85 6.43 21.48
C TYR A 147 -5.09 6.62 22.80
N GLY A 148 -5.70 7.35 23.71
CA GLY A 148 -5.09 7.67 25.00
C GLY A 148 -3.87 8.57 24.90
N GLY A 149 -3.06 8.60 25.97
CA GLY A 149 -1.86 9.43 26.07
C GLY A 149 -2.15 10.87 26.53
N LEU A 150 -1.26 11.38 27.40
CA LEU A 150 -1.41 12.71 27.99
C LEU A 150 -1.33 13.84 26.95
N TYR A 151 -0.53 13.67 25.92
CA TYR A 151 -0.24 14.68 24.88
C TYR A 151 -0.80 14.31 23.50
N ASN A 152 -1.61 13.25 23.41
CA ASN A 152 -2.24 12.87 22.18
C ASN A 152 -3.62 13.55 22.04
N VAL A 153 -4.02 13.82 20.79
CA VAL A 153 -5.37 14.34 20.48
C VAL A 153 -6.09 13.26 19.66
N GLU A 154 -6.97 12.55 20.34
CA GLU A 154 -7.79 11.52 19.68
C GLU A 154 -8.71 12.16 18.63
N SER A 155 -8.84 11.52 17.48
CA SER A 155 -9.67 12.00 16.38
C SER A 155 -10.43 10.86 15.74
N ASN A 156 -11.72 11.14 15.41
CA ASN A 156 -12.63 10.19 14.75
C ASN A 156 -12.70 8.83 15.48
N ILE A 157 -12.90 8.89 16.82
CA ILE A 157 -13.03 7.71 17.67
C ILE A 157 -14.21 6.86 17.22
N GLY A 158 -14.04 5.53 17.24
CA GLY A 158 -15.09 4.56 16.90
C GLY A 158 -15.15 4.16 15.43
N PHE A 159 -14.33 4.78 14.56
CA PHE A 159 -14.18 4.35 13.19
C PHE A 159 -12.93 3.46 13.04
N SER A 160 -13.03 2.44 12.17
CA SER A 160 -11.89 1.57 11.85
C SER A 160 -10.80 2.34 11.12
N ASN A 161 -9.55 1.94 11.34
CA ASN A 161 -8.38 2.39 10.58
C ASN A 161 -7.86 1.31 9.63
N ASP A 162 -8.64 0.26 9.32
CA ASP A 162 -8.22 -0.81 8.41
C ASP A 162 -7.88 -0.28 7.03
N ILE A 163 -6.83 -0.85 6.47
CA ILE A 163 -6.36 -0.62 5.09
C ILE A 163 -6.29 -1.94 4.33
N HIS A 164 -6.07 -1.90 3.02
CA HIS A 164 -6.16 -3.08 2.17
C HIS A 164 -4.86 -3.38 1.42
N MET A 165 -3.94 -2.43 1.36
CA MET A 165 -2.62 -2.61 0.75
C MET A 165 -1.69 -1.46 1.12
N VAL A 166 -0.38 -1.74 1.11
CA VAL A 166 0.69 -0.74 1.23
C VAL A 166 1.56 -0.70 -0.01
N CYS A 167 1.88 0.52 -0.48
CA CYS A 167 2.84 0.81 -1.54
C CYS A 167 3.95 1.71 -0.99
N SER A 168 5.16 1.20 -0.84
CA SER A 168 6.29 1.93 -0.24
C SER A 168 7.31 2.35 -1.28
N MET A 169 7.83 3.56 -1.17
CA MET A 169 8.92 4.09 -2.00
C MET A 169 10.09 4.46 -1.10
N GLY A 170 11.16 3.67 -1.10
CA GLY A 170 12.33 3.90 -0.26
C GLY A 170 12.02 3.87 1.23
N GLY A 171 11.14 2.96 1.67
CA GLY A 171 10.77 2.78 3.07
C GLY A 171 11.29 1.47 3.65
N GLY A 172 10.99 1.26 4.93
CA GLY A 172 11.31 0.04 5.67
C GLY A 172 10.48 -0.05 6.96
N ILE A 173 10.82 -1.00 7.82
CA ILE A 173 10.20 -1.18 9.15
C ILE A 173 11.27 -1.21 10.24
N GLY A 174 10.85 -0.90 11.45
CA GLY A 174 11.76 -0.85 12.59
C GLY A 174 12.33 -2.21 13.01
N ASP A 175 11.60 -3.28 12.76
CA ASP A 175 12.03 -4.66 13.00
C ASP A 175 11.22 -5.63 12.15
N LEU A 176 11.87 -6.68 11.61
CA LEU A 176 11.16 -7.70 10.84
C LEU A 176 10.13 -8.48 11.68
N SER A 177 10.29 -8.54 13.00
CA SER A 177 9.32 -9.23 13.86
C SER A 177 7.94 -8.57 13.88
N TRP A 178 7.85 -7.29 13.50
CA TRP A 178 6.57 -6.59 13.37
C TRP A 178 5.67 -7.17 12.27
N LEU A 179 6.29 -7.73 11.21
CA LEU A 179 5.56 -8.30 10.08
C LEU A 179 5.12 -9.73 10.40
N GLU A 180 3.82 -9.96 10.44
CA GLU A 180 3.17 -11.22 10.79
C GLU A 180 2.31 -11.78 9.64
N ALA A 181 1.95 -13.06 9.74
CA ALA A 181 1.03 -13.65 8.78
C ALA A 181 -0.38 -13.08 8.96
N GLY A 182 -0.97 -12.58 7.86
CA GLY A 182 -2.27 -11.93 7.86
C GLY A 182 -2.20 -10.40 7.75
N ASP A 183 -1.00 -9.82 7.78
CA ASP A 183 -0.83 -8.41 7.41
C ASP A 183 -1.24 -8.16 5.95
N VAL A 184 -1.65 -6.92 5.69
CA VAL A 184 -2.12 -6.55 4.35
C VAL A 184 -1.04 -6.72 3.28
N PRO A 185 -1.43 -7.03 2.02
CA PRO A 185 -0.49 -7.09 0.92
C PRO A 185 0.34 -5.81 0.79
N MET A 186 1.60 -5.96 0.41
CA MET A 186 2.50 -4.82 0.27
C MET A 186 3.46 -4.96 -0.90
N CYS A 187 3.83 -3.83 -1.49
CA CYS A 187 4.87 -3.78 -2.51
C CYS A 187 5.72 -2.52 -2.37
N ALA A 188 6.91 -2.54 -2.98
CA ALA A 188 7.83 -1.42 -2.87
C ALA A 188 8.56 -1.12 -4.16
N VAL A 189 9.01 0.14 -4.31
CA VAL A 189 10.10 0.56 -5.18
C VAL A 189 11.23 1.12 -4.30
N HIS A 190 12.50 0.83 -4.61
CA HIS A 190 13.63 1.25 -3.77
C HIS A 190 14.94 1.22 -4.55
N CYS A 191 15.82 2.18 -4.34
CA CYS A 191 17.19 2.14 -4.88
C CYS A 191 18.07 1.26 -3.99
N PRO A 192 18.70 0.18 -4.49
CA PRO A 192 19.52 -0.70 -3.66
C PRO A 192 20.69 -0.03 -2.95
N THR A 193 21.18 1.07 -3.50
CA THR A 193 22.31 1.85 -2.95
C THR A 193 21.87 3.15 -2.28
N ASP A 194 20.61 3.24 -1.84
CA ASP A 194 20.05 4.40 -1.15
C ASP A 194 20.84 4.67 0.14
N PRO A 195 21.45 5.89 0.29
CA PRO A 195 22.24 6.24 1.46
C PRO A 195 21.39 6.70 2.64
N VAL A 196 20.09 6.90 2.46
CA VAL A 196 19.17 7.44 3.47
C VAL A 196 18.31 6.35 4.08
N ALA A 197 17.78 5.46 3.22
CA ALA A 197 16.98 4.32 3.63
C ALA A 197 17.65 3.01 3.18
N ILE A 198 18.04 2.18 4.13
CA ILE A 198 18.71 0.92 3.80
C ILE A 198 17.77 -0.01 3.01
N TYR A 199 18.33 -0.70 2.01
CA TYR A 199 17.57 -1.58 1.14
C TYR A 199 17.32 -2.97 1.74
N THR A 200 18.33 -3.54 2.41
CA THR A 200 18.27 -4.79 3.18
C THR A 200 18.06 -4.49 4.67
N THR A 201 18.65 -5.26 5.58
CA THR A 201 18.64 -5.00 7.02
C THR A 201 19.99 -4.45 7.48
N GLY A 202 19.97 -3.38 8.27
CA GLY A 202 21.18 -2.78 8.82
C GLY A 202 20.89 -1.51 9.63
N ASP A 203 21.93 -0.71 9.83
CA ASP A 203 21.87 0.48 10.66
C ASP A 203 21.38 1.69 9.88
N VAL A 204 20.51 2.49 10.47
CA VAL A 204 20.15 3.81 9.96
C VAL A 204 21.12 4.83 10.55
N ALA A 205 21.96 5.39 9.69
CA ALA A 205 22.92 6.41 10.04
C ALA A 205 22.62 7.72 9.28
N VAL A 206 22.70 8.85 9.99
CA VAL A 206 22.58 10.18 9.39
C VAL A 206 23.91 10.88 9.57
N ALA A 207 24.47 11.42 8.49
CA ALA A 207 25.83 11.99 8.45
C ALA A 207 26.15 12.96 9.58
N ALA A 208 25.18 13.81 9.97
CA ALA A 208 25.34 14.77 11.07
C ALA A 208 25.01 14.21 12.46
N ALA A 209 24.34 13.05 12.55
CA ALA A 209 23.78 12.52 13.78
C ALA A 209 24.35 11.15 14.18
N GLY A 210 25.13 10.50 13.32
CA GLY A 210 25.66 9.14 13.53
C GLY A 210 24.59 8.06 13.37
N VAL A 211 24.85 6.85 13.90
CA VAL A 211 23.88 5.74 13.91
C VAL A 211 22.72 6.09 14.82
N ILE A 212 21.51 6.13 14.29
CA ILE A 212 20.29 6.48 15.02
C ILE A 212 19.63 5.23 15.62
N THR A 213 19.59 4.16 14.84
CA THR A 213 19.04 2.87 15.27
C THR A 213 19.67 1.74 14.45
N THR A 214 19.62 0.53 14.97
CA THR A 214 20.26 -0.66 14.38
C THR A 214 19.22 -1.68 13.91
N ASP A 215 19.63 -2.60 13.05
CA ASP A 215 18.81 -3.73 12.58
C ASP A 215 17.44 -3.30 12.03
N ILE A 216 17.40 -2.21 11.32
CA ILE A 216 16.22 -1.73 10.62
C ILE A 216 16.12 -2.47 9.28
N SER A 217 14.93 -2.88 8.87
CA SER A 217 14.75 -3.66 7.66
C SER A 217 14.13 -2.83 6.54
N GLY A 218 14.85 -2.77 5.44
CA GLY A 218 14.44 -2.11 4.22
C GLY A 218 13.54 -2.96 3.33
N SER A 219 13.17 -2.39 2.19
CA SER A 219 12.13 -2.98 1.30
C SER A 219 12.45 -4.39 0.83
N TYR A 220 13.71 -4.75 0.62
CA TYR A 220 14.11 -6.09 0.17
C TYR A 220 13.73 -7.17 1.19
N ASP A 221 14.16 -6.99 2.44
CA ASP A 221 13.89 -7.98 3.50
C ASP A 221 12.42 -7.97 3.94
N VAL A 222 11.78 -6.80 3.92
CA VAL A 222 10.34 -6.67 4.19
C VAL A 222 9.53 -7.46 3.17
N MET A 223 9.78 -7.29 1.86
CA MET A 223 9.05 -8.01 0.82
C MET A 223 9.40 -9.50 0.82
N THR A 224 10.65 -9.87 1.09
CA THR A 224 11.07 -11.26 1.25
C THR A 224 10.25 -11.94 2.35
N LYS A 225 10.11 -11.30 3.50
CA LYS A 225 9.33 -11.84 4.62
C LYS A 225 7.82 -11.84 4.33
N ALA A 226 7.26 -10.75 3.78
CA ALA A 226 5.84 -10.68 3.43
C ALA A 226 5.43 -11.80 2.46
N ASN A 227 6.25 -12.06 1.44
CA ASN A 227 6.04 -13.16 0.50
C ASN A 227 6.11 -14.52 1.22
N SER A 228 7.09 -14.72 2.11
CA SER A 228 7.24 -15.98 2.84
C SER A 228 6.10 -16.28 3.83
N LEU A 229 5.42 -15.25 4.32
CA LEU A 229 4.26 -15.35 5.20
C LEU A 229 2.94 -15.55 4.45
N GLY A 230 2.95 -15.46 3.11
CA GLY A 230 1.74 -15.55 2.29
C GLY A 230 0.93 -14.25 2.22
N ASN A 231 1.39 -13.16 2.84
CA ASN A 231 0.68 -11.87 2.84
C ASN A 231 0.49 -11.30 1.43
N ASN A 232 1.41 -11.63 0.52
CA ASN A 232 1.43 -11.17 -0.86
C ASN A 232 0.89 -12.19 -1.88
N ASP A 233 0.36 -13.35 -1.46
CA ASP A 233 -0.13 -14.41 -2.38
C ASP A 233 -1.21 -13.89 -3.35
N VAL A 234 -2.02 -12.92 -2.91
CA VAL A 234 -3.01 -12.25 -3.77
C VAL A 234 -2.35 -11.57 -4.98
N LEU A 235 -1.07 -11.24 -4.93
CA LEU A 235 -0.29 -10.57 -5.99
C LEU A 235 0.37 -11.56 -6.97
N ASP A 236 0.37 -12.86 -6.68
CA ASP A 236 0.99 -13.88 -7.54
C ASP A 236 0.51 -13.85 -8.99
N PRO A 237 -0.79 -13.66 -9.30
CA PRO A 237 -1.23 -13.54 -10.68
C PRO A 237 -0.65 -12.33 -11.41
N VAL A 238 -0.34 -11.23 -10.70
CA VAL A 238 0.33 -10.07 -11.30
C VAL A 238 1.80 -10.40 -11.57
N ASN A 239 2.47 -11.08 -10.63
CA ASN A 239 3.87 -11.49 -10.76
C ASN A 239 4.05 -12.49 -11.92
N ALA A 240 3.09 -13.38 -12.15
CA ALA A 240 3.08 -14.32 -13.27
C ALA A 240 2.56 -13.70 -14.59
N GLY A 241 1.89 -12.55 -14.54
CA GLY A 241 1.09 -12.01 -15.65
C GLY A 241 1.87 -11.42 -16.83
N GLY A 242 3.18 -11.19 -16.68
CA GLY A 242 4.07 -10.79 -17.78
C GLY A 242 3.84 -9.37 -18.32
N ASP A 243 3.21 -8.47 -17.57
CA ASP A 243 3.11 -7.06 -17.96
C ASP A 243 4.48 -6.36 -17.92
N SER A 244 4.62 -5.29 -18.69
CA SER A 244 5.90 -4.62 -18.90
C SER A 244 6.54 -4.08 -17.61
N TYR A 245 5.76 -3.61 -16.66
CA TYR A 245 6.27 -3.07 -15.38
C TYR A 245 6.73 -4.18 -14.45
N THR A 246 5.97 -5.27 -14.37
CA THR A 246 6.35 -6.46 -13.57
C THR A 246 7.59 -7.13 -14.17
N LEU A 247 7.67 -7.30 -15.49
CA LEU A 247 8.86 -7.84 -16.16
C LEU A 247 10.10 -6.95 -15.94
N ALA A 248 9.92 -5.62 -15.99
CA ALA A 248 11.01 -4.68 -15.69
C ALA A 248 11.47 -4.79 -14.23
N ALA A 249 10.55 -4.94 -13.27
CA ALA A 249 10.87 -5.14 -11.87
C ALA A 249 11.63 -6.45 -11.62
N GLN A 250 11.20 -7.54 -12.24
CA GLN A 250 11.87 -8.84 -12.14
C GLN A 250 13.29 -8.82 -12.75
N ALA A 251 13.44 -8.16 -13.91
CA ALA A 251 14.75 -7.97 -14.53
C ALA A 251 15.66 -7.10 -13.64
N ALA A 252 15.14 -6.04 -13.05
CA ALA A 252 15.87 -5.19 -12.13
C ALA A 252 16.26 -5.93 -10.84
N SER A 253 15.37 -6.78 -10.31
CA SER A 253 15.63 -7.61 -9.14
C SER A 253 16.76 -8.63 -9.42
N ALA A 254 16.78 -9.23 -10.61
CA ALA A 254 17.89 -10.08 -11.04
C ALA A 254 19.21 -9.30 -11.19
N ASN A 255 19.16 -8.06 -11.67
CA ASN A 255 20.34 -7.20 -11.79
C ASN A 255 20.84 -6.69 -10.43
N ALA A 256 19.98 -6.54 -9.44
CA ALA A 256 20.36 -6.15 -8.09
C ALA A 256 21.05 -7.28 -7.30
N GLN A 257 20.85 -8.54 -7.70
CA GLN A 257 21.47 -9.69 -7.03
C GLN A 257 23.00 -9.58 -7.07
N GLY A 258 23.61 -9.75 -5.90
CA GLY A 258 25.08 -9.66 -5.75
C GLY A 258 25.60 -8.22 -5.63
N MET A 259 24.77 -7.20 -5.78
CA MET A 259 25.15 -5.81 -5.45
C MET A 259 25.36 -5.70 -3.94
N THR A 260 26.22 -4.79 -3.55
CA THR A 260 26.36 -4.39 -2.15
C THR A 260 25.51 -3.16 -1.93
N ASP A 261 24.59 -3.19 -0.97
CA ASP A 261 23.80 -2.04 -0.60
C ASP A 261 24.63 -0.99 0.16
N TYR A 262 24.00 0.14 0.51
CA TYR A 262 24.71 1.21 1.24
C TYR A 262 25.18 0.76 2.63
N GLY A 263 24.47 -0.14 3.29
CA GLY A 263 24.86 -0.75 4.58
C GLY A 263 25.99 -1.76 4.52
N GLY A 264 26.46 -2.12 3.31
CA GLY A 264 27.53 -3.10 3.11
C GLY A 264 27.03 -4.55 3.01
N THR A 265 25.71 -4.77 2.97
CA THR A 265 25.10 -6.10 2.83
C THR A 265 24.97 -6.47 1.35
N VAL A 266 25.27 -7.71 1.02
CA VAL A 266 25.10 -8.22 -0.35
C VAL A 266 23.64 -8.61 -0.58
N VAL A 267 23.02 -8.02 -1.59
CA VAL A 267 21.65 -8.33 -2.00
C VAL A 267 21.54 -9.78 -2.46
N GLY A 268 20.58 -10.50 -1.89
CA GLY A 268 20.38 -11.93 -2.14
C GLY A 268 19.68 -12.23 -3.46
N ALA A 269 18.94 -13.35 -3.50
CA ALA A 269 18.18 -13.79 -4.67
C ALA A 269 17.10 -12.77 -5.08
N PRO A 270 16.68 -12.75 -6.35
CA PRO A 270 15.55 -11.93 -6.81
C PRO A 270 14.29 -12.17 -5.98
N VAL A 271 13.59 -11.10 -5.66
CA VAL A 271 12.37 -11.11 -4.84
C VAL A 271 11.23 -10.43 -5.59
N ASP A 272 10.06 -11.04 -5.60
CA ASP A 272 8.83 -10.42 -6.12
C ASP A 272 8.31 -9.34 -5.15
N ASN A 273 7.46 -8.46 -5.68
CA ASN A 273 6.83 -7.36 -4.96
C ASN A 273 7.77 -6.24 -4.49
N VAL A 274 9.04 -6.29 -4.86
CA VAL A 274 9.96 -5.15 -4.82
C VAL A 274 10.49 -4.85 -6.23
N PHE A 275 10.46 -3.58 -6.62
CA PHE A 275 11.06 -3.09 -7.86
C PHE A 275 12.31 -2.27 -7.50
N PRO A 276 13.50 -2.87 -7.56
CA PRO A 276 14.72 -2.13 -7.31
C PRO A 276 15.02 -1.19 -8.47
N PHE A 277 15.17 0.09 -8.16
CA PHE A 277 15.64 1.07 -9.14
C PHE A 277 17.17 1.09 -9.11
N VAL A 278 17.76 0.23 -9.94
CA VAL A 278 19.22 0.14 -10.11
C VAL A 278 19.67 1.31 -11.00
N THR A 279 20.22 2.34 -10.37
CA THR A 279 20.70 3.54 -11.04
C THR A 279 22.21 3.49 -11.27
N GLN A 280 22.72 4.35 -12.15
CA GLN A 280 24.16 4.44 -12.40
C GLN A 280 24.92 5.20 -11.29
N ASN A 281 24.20 6.01 -10.56
CA ASN A 281 24.77 6.76 -9.43
C ASN A 281 24.68 5.92 -8.15
N PRO A 282 25.82 5.59 -7.51
CA PRO A 282 25.83 4.70 -6.35
C PRO A 282 25.24 5.28 -5.07
N PHE A 283 24.84 6.55 -5.08
CA PHE A 283 24.27 7.24 -3.91
C PHE A 283 22.89 7.84 -4.20
N GLU A 284 22.22 7.33 -5.21
CA GLU A 284 20.90 7.82 -5.58
C GLU A 284 19.83 7.19 -4.69
N ALA A 285 19.02 8.04 -4.05
CA ALA A 285 17.95 7.63 -3.15
C ALA A 285 16.56 7.72 -3.80
N SER A 286 16.32 8.79 -4.56
CA SER A 286 14.98 9.16 -5.02
C SER A 286 15.01 9.66 -6.47
N PRO A 287 15.18 8.78 -7.47
CA PRO A 287 15.28 9.18 -8.88
C PRO A 287 14.00 9.81 -9.44
N TRP A 288 12.89 9.68 -8.72
CA TRP A 288 11.60 10.31 -9.02
C TRP A 288 11.49 11.76 -8.53
N ASP A 289 12.42 12.24 -7.69
CA ASP A 289 12.38 13.60 -7.15
C ASP A 289 12.80 14.62 -8.20
N LEU A 290 12.17 15.78 -8.11
CA LEU A 290 12.50 16.95 -8.90
C LEU A 290 12.42 18.20 -8.02
N TRP A 291 13.55 18.84 -7.85
CA TRP A 291 13.70 20.09 -7.09
C TRP A 291 14.14 21.21 -8.02
N ASP A 292 13.29 22.20 -8.21
CA ASP A 292 13.66 23.41 -8.92
C ASP A 292 14.42 24.39 -7.98
N SER A 293 15.61 24.83 -8.41
CA SER A 293 16.45 25.71 -7.59
C SER A 293 15.77 27.04 -7.24
N THR A 294 15.01 27.59 -8.16
CA THR A 294 14.30 28.87 -7.94
C THR A 294 13.23 28.71 -6.88
N THR A 295 12.44 27.64 -6.96
CA THR A 295 11.42 27.29 -5.97
C THR A 295 12.03 26.99 -4.62
N THR A 296 13.11 26.20 -4.58
CA THR A 296 13.80 25.85 -3.32
C THR A 296 14.36 27.10 -2.62
N VAL A 297 14.98 28.01 -3.36
CA VAL A 297 15.47 29.29 -2.82
C VAL A 297 14.32 30.19 -2.38
N TYR A 298 13.23 30.25 -3.14
CA TYR A 298 12.03 31.01 -2.76
C TYR A 298 11.43 30.50 -1.44
N ILE A 299 11.24 29.20 -1.31
CA ILE A 299 10.71 28.61 -0.08
C ILE A 299 11.65 28.92 1.10
N ALA A 300 12.95 28.71 0.95
CA ALA A 300 13.91 28.99 2.00
C ALA A 300 13.88 30.49 2.43
N SER A 301 13.94 31.42 1.47
CA SER A 301 14.12 32.83 1.78
C SER A 301 12.80 33.56 2.09
N VAL A 302 11.72 33.27 1.37
CA VAL A 302 10.47 34.03 1.48
C VAL A 302 9.50 33.35 2.45
N VAL A 303 9.35 32.03 2.34
CA VAL A 303 8.38 31.31 3.19
C VAL A 303 8.94 31.05 4.59
N LEU A 304 10.23 30.67 4.68
CA LEU A 304 10.87 30.27 5.94
C LEU A 304 11.70 31.38 6.58
N GLY A 305 11.97 32.48 5.88
CA GLY A 305 12.78 33.57 6.38
C GLY A 305 14.26 33.22 6.58
N LEU A 306 14.76 32.17 5.92
CA LEU A 306 16.14 31.75 5.95
C LEU A 306 16.97 32.54 4.94
N PRO A 307 18.31 32.58 5.06
CA PRO A 307 19.16 33.14 4.00
C PRO A 307 18.93 32.37 2.68
N ALA A 308 18.95 33.08 1.54
CA ALA A 308 18.81 32.43 0.21
C ALA A 308 19.87 31.32 -0.03
N GLN A 309 21.06 31.45 0.62
CA GLN A 309 22.11 30.44 0.60
C GLN A 309 21.61 29.07 1.11
N ALA A 310 20.74 29.03 2.13
CA ALA A 310 20.16 27.77 2.63
C ALA A 310 19.35 27.03 1.56
N GLY A 311 18.63 27.76 0.70
CA GLY A 311 17.93 27.15 -0.44
C GLY A 311 18.88 26.64 -1.52
N ILE A 312 19.98 27.34 -1.78
CA ILE A 312 21.03 26.90 -2.71
C ILE A 312 21.69 25.61 -2.19
N ASP A 313 22.06 25.57 -0.92
CA ASP A 313 22.73 24.44 -0.30
C ASP A 313 21.81 23.21 -0.28
N ALA A 314 20.52 23.39 0.00
CA ALA A 314 19.52 22.33 -0.08
C ALA A 314 19.37 21.77 -1.49
N HIS A 315 19.33 22.64 -2.50
CA HIS A 315 19.26 22.22 -3.90
C HIS A 315 20.53 21.47 -4.33
N MET A 316 21.70 21.94 -3.95
CA MET A 316 22.97 21.26 -4.23
C MET A 316 23.07 19.91 -3.55
N SER A 317 22.54 19.77 -2.33
CA SER A 317 22.44 18.49 -1.64
C SER A 317 21.50 17.53 -2.37
N ALA A 318 20.36 18.00 -2.86
CA ALA A 318 19.43 17.19 -3.66
C ALA A 318 20.09 16.71 -4.97
N ILE A 319 20.84 17.57 -5.67
CA ILE A 319 21.61 17.20 -6.86
C ILE A 319 22.69 16.15 -6.55
N ALA A 320 23.33 16.20 -5.37
CA ALA A 320 24.31 15.20 -5.00
C ALA A 320 23.70 13.79 -4.85
N GLN A 321 22.42 13.70 -4.47
CA GLN A 321 21.67 12.45 -4.35
C GLN A 321 20.89 12.05 -5.63
N ASN A 322 20.76 12.96 -6.60
CA ASN A 322 20.10 12.75 -7.88
C ASN A 322 20.77 13.67 -8.93
N PRO A 323 22.01 13.36 -9.38
CA PRO A 323 22.86 14.31 -10.12
C PRO A 323 22.36 14.66 -11.52
N ASP A 324 21.59 13.80 -12.16
CA ASP A 324 20.95 14.03 -13.46
C ASP A 324 19.45 14.36 -13.32
N MET A 325 19.08 14.93 -12.18
CA MET A 325 17.70 15.33 -11.87
C MET A 325 17.12 16.19 -12.99
N SER A 326 15.99 15.76 -13.54
CA SER A 326 15.30 16.44 -14.62
C SER A 326 13.82 16.04 -14.64
N PRO A 327 12.94 16.88 -15.23
CA PRO A 327 11.53 16.52 -15.39
C PRO A 327 11.33 15.21 -16.17
N MET A 328 12.17 14.95 -17.17
CA MET A 328 12.11 13.73 -17.98
C MET A 328 12.43 12.50 -17.13
N LYS A 329 13.51 12.54 -16.33
CA LYS A 329 13.90 11.46 -15.44
C LYS A 329 12.84 11.22 -14.37
N ALA A 330 12.44 12.29 -13.65
CA ALA A 330 11.45 12.19 -12.59
C ALA A 330 10.13 11.56 -13.08
N ASN A 331 9.61 12.04 -14.21
CA ASN A 331 8.38 11.48 -14.79
C ASN A 331 8.53 10.04 -15.24
N ALA A 332 9.68 9.62 -15.77
CA ALA A 332 9.92 8.23 -16.17
C ALA A 332 9.90 7.28 -14.96
N TYR A 333 10.51 7.68 -13.83
CA TYR A 333 10.48 6.90 -12.59
C TYR A 333 9.10 6.92 -11.92
N ILE A 334 8.39 8.05 -11.94
CA ILE A 334 7.01 8.16 -11.47
C ILE A 334 6.10 7.24 -12.30
N ASP A 335 6.22 7.24 -13.63
CA ASP A 335 5.42 6.37 -14.51
C ASP A 335 5.68 4.89 -14.23
N SER A 336 6.95 4.52 -14.07
CA SER A 336 7.35 3.14 -13.70
C SER A 336 6.76 2.73 -12.35
N THR A 337 6.85 3.60 -11.34
CA THR A 337 6.27 3.39 -10.01
C THR A 337 4.75 3.21 -10.09
N MET A 338 4.08 4.12 -10.78
CA MET A 338 2.62 4.11 -10.90
C MET A 338 2.12 2.91 -11.71
N GLY A 339 2.82 2.53 -12.77
CA GLY A 339 2.51 1.33 -13.55
C GLY A 339 2.65 0.06 -12.71
N TYR A 340 3.69 -0.02 -11.89
CA TYR A 340 3.96 -1.13 -11.01
C TYR A 340 2.97 -1.23 -9.83
N PHE A 341 2.68 -0.11 -9.15
CA PHE A 341 1.77 -0.07 -8.01
C PHE A 341 0.32 -0.28 -8.41
N CYS A 342 -0.17 0.42 -9.44
CA CYS A 342 -1.59 0.38 -9.78
C CYS A 342 -2.07 -1.02 -10.18
N ARG A 343 -1.25 -1.84 -10.83
CA ARG A 343 -1.61 -3.22 -11.14
C ARG A 343 -1.78 -4.07 -9.87
N ARG A 344 -0.90 -3.88 -8.90
CA ARG A 344 -0.98 -4.56 -7.61
C ARG A 344 -2.15 -4.08 -6.78
N ILE A 345 -2.43 -2.77 -6.78
CA ILE A 345 -3.61 -2.21 -6.12
C ILE A 345 -4.89 -2.80 -6.71
N VAL A 346 -5.02 -2.81 -8.04
CA VAL A 346 -6.18 -3.39 -8.74
C VAL A 346 -6.41 -4.83 -8.30
N ARG A 347 -5.34 -5.63 -8.20
CA ARG A 347 -5.42 -7.04 -7.80
C ARG A 347 -5.73 -7.19 -6.32
N ALA A 348 -5.01 -6.51 -5.43
CA ALA A 348 -5.20 -6.61 -3.99
C ALA A 348 -6.60 -6.14 -3.52
N THR A 349 -7.19 -5.20 -4.25
CA THR A 349 -8.51 -4.64 -3.95
C THR A 349 -9.65 -5.21 -4.82
N ASN A 350 -9.36 -6.23 -5.62
CA ASN A 350 -10.32 -6.90 -6.51
C ASN A 350 -11.07 -5.92 -7.45
N LEU A 351 -10.36 -4.90 -7.96
CA LEU A 351 -10.94 -3.95 -8.92
C LEU A 351 -11.01 -4.51 -10.34
N ASP A 352 -10.20 -5.52 -10.66
CA ASP A 352 -10.23 -6.24 -11.94
C ASP A 352 -11.35 -7.28 -12.03
N GLY A 353 -12.02 -7.55 -10.93
CA GLY A 353 -13.08 -8.54 -10.83
C GLY A 353 -12.61 -9.99 -11.04
N GLN A 354 -11.31 -10.24 -11.15
CA GLN A 354 -10.78 -11.57 -11.46
C GLN A 354 -11.05 -12.60 -10.35
N ASN A 355 -11.07 -12.17 -9.08
CA ASN A 355 -11.44 -13.07 -7.99
C ASN A 355 -12.92 -13.50 -8.07
N SER A 356 -13.81 -12.60 -8.55
CA SER A 356 -15.22 -12.94 -8.78
C SER A 356 -15.43 -13.65 -10.11
N ILE A 357 -14.57 -13.45 -11.13
CA ILE A 357 -14.67 -14.13 -12.42
C ILE A 357 -14.23 -15.59 -12.30
N ASP A 358 -13.18 -15.91 -11.55
CA ASP A 358 -12.75 -17.30 -11.34
C ASP A 358 -13.78 -18.08 -10.52
N GLU A 359 -14.32 -17.53 -9.43
CA GLU A 359 -15.40 -18.15 -8.67
C GLU A 359 -16.70 -18.23 -9.47
N MET A 360 -17.09 -17.17 -10.18
CA MET A 360 -18.26 -17.20 -11.07
C MET A 360 -18.04 -18.12 -12.26
N SER A 361 -16.86 -18.19 -12.84
CA SER A 361 -16.52 -19.12 -13.93
C SER A 361 -16.54 -20.56 -13.44
N GLN A 362 -16.05 -20.85 -12.25
CA GLN A 362 -16.15 -22.18 -11.63
C GLN A 362 -17.61 -22.52 -11.31
N LEU A 363 -18.34 -21.63 -10.68
CA LEU A 363 -19.75 -21.83 -10.39
C LEU A 363 -20.59 -21.94 -11.69
N GLU A 364 -20.29 -21.11 -12.68
CA GLU A 364 -20.93 -21.21 -14.00
C GLU A 364 -20.64 -22.55 -14.69
N SER A 365 -19.41 -23.04 -14.61
CA SER A 365 -19.03 -24.35 -15.16
C SER A 365 -19.61 -25.53 -14.38
N SER A 366 -19.97 -25.31 -13.12
CA SER A 366 -20.60 -26.33 -12.25
C SER A 366 -22.08 -26.54 -12.52
N ILE A 367 -22.74 -25.63 -13.26
CA ILE A 367 -24.15 -25.68 -13.57
C ILE A 367 -24.37 -26.24 -14.99
N ASP A 368 -25.08 -27.33 -15.07
CA ASP A 368 -25.49 -27.95 -16.32
C ASP A 368 -26.99 -27.73 -16.54
N ILE A 369 -27.40 -27.29 -17.75
CA ILE A 369 -28.80 -27.12 -18.16
C ILE A 369 -29.02 -27.96 -19.44
N TYR A 370 -29.88 -28.95 -19.34
CA TYR A 370 -30.17 -29.84 -20.45
C TYR A 370 -31.63 -30.36 -20.47
N PRO A 371 -32.19 -30.70 -21.65
CA PRO A 371 -31.62 -30.37 -22.96
C PRO A 371 -31.59 -28.87 -23.22
N ASN A 372 -30.62 -28.41 -24.01
CA ASN A 372 -30.57 -27.04 -24.51
C ASN A 372 -30.08 -27.12 -25.96
N PRO A 373 -30.92 -26.89 -26.96
CA PRO A 373 -32.32 -26.40 -26.91
C PRO A 373 -33.30 -27.33 -26.23
N ALA A 374 -34.34 -26.72 -25.63
CA ALA A 374 -35.41 -27.43 -24.92
C ALA A 374 -36.79 -27.14 -25.52
N SER A 375 -37.77 -28.02 -25.30
CA SER A 375 -39.13 -27.79 -25.72
C SER A 375 -40.10 -27.66 -24.53
N GLN A 376 -40.30 -28.72 -23.75
CA GLN A 376 -41.27 -28.74 -22.66
C GLN A 376 -40.67 -28.76 -21.26
N SER A 377 -39.43 -29.18 -21.16
CA SER A 377 -38.75 -29.30 -19.85
C SER A 377 -37.24 -29.09 -19.97
N ILE A 378 -36.66 -28.62 -18.89
CA ILE A 378 -35.21 -28.56 -18.69
C ILE A 378 -34.83 -29.14 -17.34
N THR A 379 -33.69 -29.77 -17.28
CA THR A 379 -33.05 -30.19 -16.04
C THR A 379 -31.88 -29.26 -15.76
N ILE A 380 -31.83 -28.77 -14.53
CA ILE A 380 -30.74 -27.92 -14.05
C ILE A 380 -30.00 -28.69 -12.96
N GLY A 381 -28.73 -28.97 -13.18
CA GLY A 381 -27.84 -29.67 -12.25
C GLY A 381 -26.75 -28.76 -11.71
N SER A 382 -26.38 -28.93 -10.45
CA SER A 382 -25.26 -28.26 -9.81
C SER A 382 -24.27 -29.26 -9.23
N LYS A 383 -22.97 -29.03 -9.44
CA LYS A 383 -21.89 -29.85 -8.87
C LYS A 383 -21.35 -29.26 -7.56
N GLU A 384 -21.61 -27.96 -7.28
CA GLU A 384 -21.00 -27.19 -6.19
C GLU A 384 -21.93 -26.93 -4.99
N GLY A 385 -23.22 -27.31 -5.06
CA GLY A 385 -24.13 -27.11 -3.94
C GLY A 385 -25.62 -27.26 -4.28
N LEU A 386 -26.46 -27.01 -3.29
CA LEU A 386 -27.90 -27.09 -3.43
C LEU A 386 -28.43 -25.83 -4.14
N ILE A 387 -29.28 -26.06 -5.13
CA ILE A 387 -30.00 -25.01 -5.84
C ILE A 387 -31.13 -24.51 -4.92
N ASN A 388 -31.12 -23.20 -4.67
CA ASN A 388 -32.09 -22.51 -3.80
C ASN A 388 -33.24 -21.90 -4.61
N THR A 389 -32.89 -21.21 -5.69
CA THR A 389 -33.83 -20.47 -6.55
C THR A 389 -33.45 -20.62 -8.02
N ILE A 390 -34.43 -20.70 -8.88
CA ILE A 390 -34.28 -20.67 -10.33
C ILE A 390 -35.26 -19.61 -10.86
N GLU A 391 -34.75 -18.66 -11.63
CA GLU A 391 -35.52 -17.63 -12.32
C GLU A 391 -35.23 -17.69 -13.82
N MET A 392 -36.29 -17.61 -14.63
CA MET A 392 -36.14 -17.50 -16.08
C MET A 392 -36.69 -16.18 -16.58
N TYR A 393 -35.92 -15.53 -17.39
CA TYR A 393 -36.24 -14.22 -17.99
C TYR A 393 -36.28 -14.34 -19.52
N SER A 394 -37.22 -13.64 -20.16
CA SER A 394 -37.23 -13.46 -21.59
C SER A 394 -36.02 -12.64 -22.06
N ALA A 395 -35.75 -12.59 -23.36
CA ALA A 395 -34.71 -11.78 -23.94
C ALA A 395 -34.91 -10.26 -23.68
N THR A 396 -36.13 -9.83 -23.33
CA THR A 396 -36.47 -8.45 -22.97
C THR A 396 -36.36 -8.17 -21.45
N GLY A 397 -35.93 -9.15 -20.65
CA GLY A 397 -35.75 -9.03 -19.18
C GLY A 397 -37.04 -9.25 -18.37
N GLU A 398 -38.14 -9.72 -18.99
CA GLU A 398 -39.38 -10.07 -18.28
C GLU A 398 -39.20 -11.41 -17.57
N LEU A 399 -39.54 -11.48 -16.28
CA LEU A 399 -39.55 -12.72 -15.50
C LEU A 399 -40.72 -13.59 -15.97
N VAL A 400 -40.40 -14.71 -16.59
CA VAL A 400 -41.40 -15.64 -17.13
C VAL A 400 -41.64 -16.87 -16.27
N ARG A 401 -40.69 -17.20 -15.39
CA ARG A 401 -40.84 -18.32 -14.45
C ARG A 401 -39.92 -18.14 -13.25
N ILE A 402 -40.42 -18.57 -12.08
CA ILE A 402 -39.65 -18.65 -10.84
C ILE A 402 -39.94 -19.99 -10.14
N ALA A 403 -38.90 -20.59 -9.56
CA ALA A 403 -38.99 -21.69 -8.62
C ALA A 403 -38.06 -21.39 -7.45
N SER A 404 -38.62 -21.28 -6.25
CA SER A 404 -37.89 -20.89 -5.02
C SER A 404 -38.07 -21.94 -3.92
N ASN A 405 -37.28 -21.79 -2.83
CA ASN A 405 -37.25 -22.73 -1.71
C ASN A 405 -36.86 -24.13 -2.13
N LEU A 406 -36.01 -24.24 -3.13
CA LEU A 406 -35.45 -25.51 -3.60
C LEU A 406 -34.31 -25.93 -2.67
N SER A 407 -34.05 -27.23 -2.59
CA SER A 407 -32.95 -27.77 -1.78
C SER A 407 -32.48 -29.08 -2.42
N SER A 408 -31.98 -28.99 -3.64
CA SER A 408 -31.53 -30.16 -4.40
C SER A 408 -30.41 -29.76 -5.36
N THR A 409 -29.49 -30.67 -5.62
CA THR A 409 -28.45 -30.53 -6.63
C THR A 409 -28.94 -30.72 -8.05
N LYS A 410 -30.19 -31.17 -8.24
CA LYS A 410 -30.77 -31.41 -9.54
C LYS A 410 -32.29 -31.13 -9.55
N ILE A 411 -32.72 -30.22 -10.39
CA ILE A 411 -34.10 -29.77 -10.50
C ILE A 411 -34.61 -29.99 -11.92
N LEU A 412 -35.78 -30.60 -12.05
CA LEU A 412 -36.51 -30.70 -13.30
C LEU A 412 -37.62 -29.63 -13.34
N LEU A 413 -37.52 -28.69 -14.26
CA LEU A 413 -38.59 -27.76 -14.60
C LEU A 413 -39.36 -28.34 -15.78
N SER A 414 -40.58 -28.80 -15.53
CA SER A 414 -41.51 -29.35 -16.56
C SER A 414 -42.61 -28.35 -16.91
N ASN A 415 -43.29 -28.57 -18.01
CA ASN A 415 -44.39 -27.72 -18.51
C ASN A 415 -43.96 -26.27 -18.63
N LEU A 416 -42.89 -26.03 -19.35
CA LEU A 416 -42.34 -24.66 -19.51
C LEU A 416 -43.35 -23.72 -20.16
N ASN A 417 -44.10 -24.20 -21.15
CA ASN A 417 -45.12 -23.42 -21.89
C ASN A 417 -44.62 -22.04 -22.34
N LEU A 418 -43.36 -21.97 -22.71
CA LEU A 418 -42.69 -20.75 -23.18
C LEU A 418 -42.72 -20.73 -24.72
N LYS A 419 -42.74 -19.53 -25.28
CA LYS A 419 -42.58 -19.35 -26.72
C LYS A 419 -41.17 -19.69 -27.16
N GLU A 420 -41.04 -20.12 -28.42
CA GLU A 420 -39.73 -20.32 -29.03
C GLU A 420 -38.89 -19.02 -28.90
N GLY A 421 -37.63 -19.17 -28.49
CA GLY A 421 -36.74 -18.02 -28.31
C GLY A 421 -35.61 -18.25 -27.31
N LEU A 422 -34.84 -17.18 -27.09
CA LEU A 422 -33.73 -17.14 -26.12
C LEU A 422 -34.25 -16.67 -24.76
N TYR A 423 -33.86 -17.41 -23.72
CA TYR A 423 -34.16 -17.10 -22.33
C TYR A 423 -32.88 -17.06 -21.51
N MET A 424 -32.88 -16.29 -20.42
CA MET A 424 -31.80 -16.23 -19.44
C MET A 424 -32.30 -16.99 -18.19
N CYS A 425 -31.59 -18.04 -17.80
CA CYS A 425 -31.90 -18.83 -16.61
C CYS A 425 -30.88 -18.48 -15.51
N THR A 426 -31.35 -17.82 -14.47
CA THR A 426 -30.54 -17.47 -13.28
C THR A 426 -30.78 -18.53 -12.20
N VAL A 427 -29.69 -19.13 -11.72
CA VAL A 427 -29.68 -20.18 -10.70
C VAL A 427 -28.96 -19.63 -9.47
N GLU A 428 -29.57 -19.74 -8.30
CA GLU A 428 -28.97 -19.34 -7.02
C GLU A 428 -28.54 -20.59 -6.25
N ILE A 429 -27.24 -20.60 -5.85
CA ILE A 429 -26.58 -21.65 -5.08
C ILE A 429 -25.75 -20.98 -3.97
N ASN A 430 -25.99 -21.35 -2.71
CA ASN A 430 -25.26 -20.80 -1.55
C ASN A 430 -25.22 -19.27 -1.50
N GLY A 431 -26.28 -18.59 -1.95
CA GLY A 431 -26.36 -17.12 -2.00
C GLY A 431 -25.67 -16.46 -3.20
N GLN A 432 -25.02 -17.25 -4.06
CA GLN A 432 -24.43 -16.77 -5.32
C GLN A 432 -25.38 -17.02 -6.48
N ARG A 433 -25.38 -16.14 -7.48
CA ARG A 433 -26.29 -16.21 -8.63
C ARG A 433 -25.51 -16.34 -9.93
N VAL A 434 -25.89 -17.34 -10.73
CA VAL A 434 -25.30 -17.61 -12.06
C VAL A 434 -26.39 -17.60 -13.10
N THR A 435 -26.12 -17.00 -14.25
CA THR A 435 -27.06 -16.89 -15.35
C THR A 435 -26.56 -17.64 -16.60
N LYS A 436 -27.37 -18.57 -17.10
CA LYS A 436 -27.09 -19.31 -18.33
C LYS A 436 -28.15 -19.07 -19.40
N ARG A 437 -27.73 -19.18 -20.65
CA ARG A 437 -28.65 -19.10 -21.79
C ARG A 437 -29.38 -20.41 -22.04
N VAL A 438 -30.67 -20.31 -22.23
CA VAL A 438 -31.54 -21.44 -22.59
C VAL A 438 -32.31 -21.12 -23.86
N VAL A 439 -32.27 -22.01 -24.82
CA VAL A 439 -33.02 -21.89 -26.07
C VAL A 439 -34.25 -22.78 -25.99
N ILE A 440 -35.42 -22.20 -26.21
CA ILE A 440 -36.69 -22.92 -26.29
C ILE A 440 -37.09 -23.04 -27.76
N GLN A 441 -37.50 -24.28 -28.20
CA GLN A 441 -37.93 -24.58 -29.55
C GLN A 441 -39.11 -25.54 -29.57
#